data_c4d5e6c0826d9bd26a33b9ad16ac886f
#
_entry.id   c4d5e6c0826d9bd26a33b9ad16ac886f
#
_cell.length_a   1.000
_cell.length_b   1.000
_cell.length_c   1.000
_cell.angle_alpha   90.00
_cell.angle_beta   90.00
_cell.angle_gamma   90.00
#
_symmetry.space_group_name_H-M   'P 1'
#
loop_
_entity.id
_entity.type
_entity.pdbx_description
1 polymer ?
#
loop_
_entity_poly.entity_id
_entity_poly.type
_entity_poly.pdbx_seq_one_letter_code
_entity_poly.pdbx_strand_id
1 'polypeptide(L)'
;MPETGGSNIEVAHHLSEHKVGPDSLAREILEIAEALVLAVVAIATAWSGYQAALWTGHQSELYGEASKLRAQAEGSATVANQERLYNASTVVEWLKAEAHGDRKLVDLFERRMLPEFRPAFEAWKKTDSLNNPDAPVGQSLMPQYRSSKTEEASIEEATRVFERGTQARQHSDEYVRVTVTLATVLLLMAISQRFKTSGARIGLAVVATLLLCFPIFRILTLPQA
;
A
#
# COMPACT_ATOMS: atom_id res chain seq x y z
N MET A 1 65.16 35.95 51.33
CA MET A 1 65.72 35.21 50.23
C MET A 1 65.75 33.74 50.58
N PRO A 2 65.36 32.83 49.70
CA PRO A 2 64.57 32.79 48.51
C PRO A 2 63.42 31.77 48.64
N GLU A 3 62.23 32.13 48.13
CA GLU A 3 61.11 31.25 47.96
C GLU A 3 61.09 30.75 46.48
N THR A 4 61.69 29.65 46.18
CA THR A 4 61.64 29.02 44.85
C THR A 4 61.30 27.53 44.90
N GLY A 5 60.82 27.01 46.05
CA GLY A 5 60.52 25.62 46.23
C GLY A 5 59.05 25.24 45.98
N GLY A 6 58.07 26.20 45.96
CA GLY A 6 56.62 25.91 45.90
C GLY A 6 56.05 25.64 44.51
N SER A 7 56.59 26.37 43.51
CA SER A 7 56.00 26.29 42.15
C SER A 7 56.25 24.96 41.40
N ASN A 8 57.40 24.31 41.70
CA ASN A 8 57.74 23.04 41.03
C ASN A 8 56.98 21.85 41.58
N ILE A 9 56.49 21.91 42.82
CA ILE A 9 55.69 20.87 43.46
C ILE A 9 54.24 20.97 42.95
N GLU A 10 53.71 22.18 42.72
CA GLU A 10 52.40 22.44 42.25
C GLU A 10 52.25 22.03 40.77
N VAL A 11 53.23 22.29 39.92
CA VAL A 11 53.29 21.83 38.52
C VAL A 11 53.43 20.30 38.44
N ALA A 12 54.22 19.67 39.35
CA ALA A 12 54.37 18.23 39.45
C ALA A 12 53.04 17.56 39.90
N HIS A 13 52.25 18.21 40.76
CA HIS A 13 50.93 17.72 41.19
C HIS A 13 49.90 17.80 40.06
N HIS A 14 49.89 18.90 39.30
CA HIS A 14 49.02 19.02 38.12
C HIS A 14 49.37 18.04 37.01
N LEU A 15 50.61 17.69 36.80
CA LEU A 15 51.07 16.69 35.84
C LEU A 15 50.82 15.25 36.31
N SER A 16 50.71 15.01 37.62
CA SER A 16 50.40 13.67 38.18
C SER A 16 48.91 13.35 38.21
N GLU A 17 48.04 14.36 38.16
CA GLU A 17 46.57 14.15 38.05
C GLU A 17 46.13 13.67 36.68
N HIS A 18 46.98 13.75 35.64
CA HIS A 18 46.74 13.22 34.31
C HIS A 18 47.28 11.78 34.11
N LYS A 19 47.37 10.98 35.18
CA LYS A 19 47.55 9.54 35.01
C LYS A 19 46.22 8.96 34.50
N VAL A 20 46.13 8.80 33.19
CA VAL A 20 45.11 8.01 32.50
C VAL A 20 45.22 6.58 33.07
N GLY A 21 44.47 6.27 34.10
CA GLY A 21 44.38 4.92 34.65
C GLY A 21 43.64 4.00 33.67
N PRO A 22 43.85 2.70 33.70
CA PRO A 22 43.16 1.75 32.81
C PRO A 22 41.63 1.88 32.88
N ASP A 23 41.09 2.37 34.00
CA ASP A 23 39.64 2.62 34.18
C ASP A 23 39.15 3.86 33.40
N SER A 24 40.01 4.85 33.13
CA SER A 24 39.63 6.03 32.33
C SER A 24 39.61 5.70 30.86
N LEU A 25 40.54 4.91 30.34
CA LEU A 25 40.55 4.45 28.95
C LEU A 25 39.33 3.55 28.64
N ALA A 26 39.00 2.65 29.57
CA ALA A 26 37.82 1.79 29.41
C ALA A 26 36.51 2.62 29.33
N ARG A 27 36.40 3.69 30.11
CA ARG A 27 35.26 4.62 30.06
C ARG A 27 35.18 5.40 28.73
N GLU A 28 36.31 5.93 28.27
CA GLU A 28 36.39 6.65 26.99
C GLU A 28 35.99 5.74 25.82
N ILE A 29 36.50 4.51 25.78
CA ILE A 29 36.14 3.53 24.75
C ILE A 29 34.64 3.21 24.80
N LEU A 30 34.08 3.06 26.00
CA LEU A 30 32.64 2.79 26.16
C LEU A 30 31.79 3.98 25.66
N GLU A 31 32.17 5.21 25.96
CA GLU A 31 31.48 6.42 25.52
C GLU A 31 31.52 6.58 24.00
N ILE A 32 32.68 6.33 23.38
CA ILE A 32 32.84 6.33 21.93
C ILE A 32 31.96 5.22 21.29
N ALA A 33 31.96 4.02 21.87
CA ALA A 33 31.14 2.90 21.36
C ALA A 33 29.64 3.21 21.46
N GLU A 34 29.20 3.77 22.60
CA GLU A 34 27.79 4.22 22.76
C GLU A 34 27.41 5.28 21.72
N ALA A 35 28.28 6.26 21.49
CA ALA A 35 28.06 7.33 20.51
C ALA A 35 27.97 6.77 19.07
N LEU A 36 28.84 5.81 18.72
CA LEU A 36 28.83 5.13 17.44
C LEU A 36 27.50 4.32 17.24
N VAL A 37 27.09 3.57 18.24
CA VAL A 37 25.82 2.83 18.20
C VAL A 37 24.65 3.79 18.01
N LEU A 38 24.59 4.89 18.75
CA LEU A 38 23.57 5.91 18.60
C LEU A 38 23.54 6.49 17.18
N ALA A 39 24.70 6.80 16.60
CA ALA A 39 24.80 7.31 15.24
C ALA A 39 24.25 6.29 14.20
N VAL A 40 24.64 5.01 14.32
CA VAL A 40 24.15 3.93 13.45
C VAL A 40 22.64 3.77 13.58
N VAL A 41 22.10 3.75 14.80
CA VAL A 41 20.66 3.62 15.03
C VAL A 41 19.89 4.82 14.48
N ALA A 42 20.43 6.04 14.61
CA ALA A 42 19.82 7.25 14.04
C ALA A 42 19.74 7.18 12.51
N ILE A 43 20.83 6.76 11.86
CA ILE A 43 20.86 6.57 10.40
C ILE A 43 19.87 5.47 9.97
N ALA A 44 19.85 4.33 10.66
CA ALA A 44 18.93 3.24 10.38
C ALA A 44 17.47 3.66 10.56
N THR A 45 17.18 4.49 11.56
CA THR A 45 15.83 5.05 11.81
C THR A 45 15.40 5.98 10.67
N ALA A 46 16.29 6.87 10.24
CA ALA A 46 16.03 7.78 9.12
C ALA A 46 15.79 7.00 7.80
N TRP A 47 16.63 6.00 7.55
CA TRP A 47 16.49 5.12 6.38
C TRP A 47 15.17 4.34 6.38
N SER A 48 14.81 3.73 7.52
CA SER A 48 13.54 3.00 7.64
C SER A 48 12.34 3.91 7.46
N GLY A 49 12.36 5.12 8.01
CA GLY A 49 11.31 6.13 7.81
C GLY A 49 11.19 6.55 6.35
N TYR A 50 12.30 6.74 5.66
CA TYR A 50 12.33 7.04 4.23
C TYR A 50 11.73 5.92 3.40
N GLN A 51 12.10 4.67 3.64
CA GLN A 51 11.56 3.51 2.95
C GLN A 51 10.05 3.35 3.21
N ALA A 52 9.59 3.56 4.44
CA ALA A 52 8.17 3.56 4.78
C ALA A 52 7.40 4.61 3.96
N ALA A 53 7.94 5.81 3.80
CA ALA A 53 7.33 6.87 3.01
C ALA A 53 7.26 6.51 1.51
N LEU A 54 8.31 5.92 0.93
CA LEU A 54 8.33 5.46 -0.46
C LEU A 54 7.27 4.39 -0.70
N TRP A 55 7.20 3.37 0.14
CA TRP A 55 6.19 2.32 0.04
C TRP A 55 4.76 2.85 0.21
N THR A 56 4.54 3.86 1.07
CA THR A 56 3.25 4.56 1.18
C THR A 56 2.91 5.30 -0.12
N GLY A 57 3.90 5.91 -0.78
CA GLY A 57 3.75 6.52 -2.09
C GLY A 57 3.27 5.51 -3.14
N HIS A 58 3.97 4.38 -3.27
CA HIS A 58 3.59 3.29 -4.18
C HIS A 58 2.19 2.72 -3.89
N GLN A 59 1.83 2.54 -2.61
CA GLN A 59 0.48 2.14 -2.22
C GLN A 59 -0.57 3.12 -2.74
N SER A 60 -0.34 4.43 -2.54
CA SER A 60 -1.29 5.48 -2.94
C SER A 60 -1.48 5.53 -4.46
N GLU A 61 -0.40 5.38 -5.22
CA GLU A 61 -0.42 5.32 -6.68
C GLU A 61 -1.24 4.12 -7.17
N LEU A 62 -0.95 2.91 -6.65
CA LEU A 62 -1.64 1.68 -7.04
C LEU A 62 -3.13 1.71 -6.66
N TYR A 63 -3.49 2.26 -5.50
CA TYR A 63 -4.90 2.42 -5.13
C TYR A 63 -5.62 3.44 -6.01
N GLY A 64 -4.93 4.51 -6.41
CA GLY A 64 -5.44 5.49 -7.37
C GLY A 64 -5.72 4.85 -8.74
N GLU A 65 -4.79 4.03 -9.24
CA GLU A 65 -4.95 3.29 -10.48
C GLU A 65 -6.11 2.28 -10.40
N ALA A 66 -6.19 1.48 -9.34
CA ALA A 66 -7.29 0.55 -9.12
C ALA A 66 -8.66 1.26 -9.08
N SER A 67 -8.74 2.43 -8.43
CA SER A 67 -9.95 3.25 -8.38
C SER A 67 -10.35 3.78 -9.76
N LYS A 68 -9.38 4.22 -10.56
CA LYS A 68 -9.60 4.64 -11.95
C LYS A 68 -10.16 3.50 -12.81
N LEU A 69 -9.57 2.31 -12.72
CA LEU A 69 -10.03 1.14 -13.47
C LEU A 69 -11.46 0.73 -13.07
N ARG A 70 -11.78 0.77 -11.77
CA ARG A 70 -13.16 0.52 -11.30
C ARG A 70 -14.16 1.54 -11.84
N ALA A 71 -13.82 2.83 -11.80
CA ALA A 71 -14.68 3.88 -12.34
C ALA A 71 -14.91 3.72 -13.85
N GLN A 72 -13.89 3.28 -14.60
CA GLN A 72 -14.03 2.96 -16.02
C GLN A 72 -14.94 1.76 -16.27
N ALA A 73 -14.81 0.69 -15.45
CA ALA A 73 -15.67 -0.48 -15.51
C ALA A 73 -17.14 -0.12 -15.20
N GLU A 74 -17.38 0.67 -14.14
CA GLU A 74 -18.72 1.16 -13.77
C GLU A 74 -19.33 2.03 -14.89
N GLY A 75 -18.54 2.90 -15.52
CA GLY A 75 -18.96 3.69 -16.66
C GLY A 75 -19.40 2.81 -17.83
N SER A 76 -18.59 1.79 -18.15
CA SER A 76 -18.92 0.82 -19.22
C SER A 76 -20.17 0.01 -18.89
N ALA A 77 -20.33 -0.45 -17.64
CA ALA A 77 -21.51 -1.14 -17.17
C ALA A 77 -22.77 -0.27 -17.25
N THR A 78 -22.65 1.02 -16.94
CA THR A 78 -23.76 1.98 -17.04
C THR A 78 -24.22 2.13 -18.48
N VAL A 79 -23.30 2.32 -19.43
CA VAL A 79 -23.61 2.41 -20.86
C VAL A 79 -24.28 1.11 -21.34
N ALA A 80 -23.70 -0.04 -20.99
CA ALA A 80 -24.27 -1.34 -21.35
C ALA A 80 -25.70 -1.55 -20.81
N ASN A 81 -25.96 -1.11 -19.56
CA ASN A 81 -27.29 -1.17 -18.98
C ASN A 81 -28.29 -0.22 -19.69
N GLN A 82 -27.85 0.99 -20.08
CA GLN A 82 -28.68 1.91 -20.87
C GLN A 82 -29.03 1.33 -22.24
N GLU A 83 -28.05 0.71 -22.91
CA GLU A 83 -28.32 0.00 -24.19
C GLU A 83 -29.28 -1.14 -24.02
N ARG A 84 -29.16 -1.95 -22.96
CA ARG A 84 -30.10 -3.05 -22.64
C ARG A 84 -31.51 -2.52 -22.42
N LEU A 85 -31.67 -1.44 -21.64
CA LEU A 85 -32.98 -0.82 -21.40
C LEU A 85 -33.60 -0.26 -22.68
N TYR A 86 -32.77 0.43 -23.51
CA TYR A 86 -33.21 0.93 -24.79
C TYR A 86 -33.71 -0.22 -25.72
N ASN A 87 -32.92 -1.28 -25.84
CA ASN A 87 -33.24 -2.41 -26.65
C ASN A 87 -34.52 -3.15 -26.13
N ALA A 88 -34.62 -3.35 -24.81
CA ALA A 88 -35.80 -3.95 -24.20
C ALA A 88 -37.06 -3.13 -24.43
N SER A 89 -37.02 -1.80 -24.28
CA SER A 89 -38.15 -0.94 -24.56
C SER A 89 -38.52 -0.95 -26.03
N THR A 90 -37.55 -0.97 -26.93
CA THR A 90 -37.81 -1.07 -28.38
C THR A 90 -38.46 -2.40 -28.74
N VAL A 91 -38.05 -3.52 -28.12
CA VAL A 91 -38.69 -4.83 -28.32
C VAL A 91 -40.13 -4.84 -27.80
N VAL A 92 -40.40 -4.24 -26.64
CA VAL A 92 -41.75 -4.15 -26.08
C VAL A 92 -42.69 -3.36 -27.01
N GLU A 93 -42.22 -2.23 -27.54
CA GLU A 93 -43.03 -1.46 -28.52
C GLU A 93 -43.22 -2.20 -29.86
N TRP A 94 -42.17 -2.93 -30.30
CA TRP A 94 -42.27 -3.81 -31.46
C TRP A 94 -43.35 -4.91 -31.24
N LEU A 95 -43.35 -5.58 -30.07
CA LEU A 95 -44.36 -6.59 -29.70
C LEU A 95 -45.78 -6.03 -29.71
N LYS A 96 -45.97 -4.81 -29.19
CA LYS A 96 -47.27 -4.13 -29.23
C LYS A 96 -47.72 -3.86 -30.67
N ALA A 97 -46.82 -3.35 -31.52
CA ALA A 97 -47.08 -3.08 -32.91
C ALA A 97 -47.48 -4.37 -33.69
N GLU A 98 -46.76 -5.48 -33.46
CA GLU A 98 -47.02 -6.76 -34.06
C GLU A 98 -48.37 -7.32 -33.60
N ALA A 99 -48.70 -7.24 -32.31
CA ALA A 99 -49.98 -7.69 -31.74
C ALA A 99 -51.17 -6.90 -32.31
N HIS A 100 -50.99 -5.61 -32.66
CA HIS A 100 -52.03 -4.80 -33.29
C HIS A 100 -52.06 -4.90 -34.82
N GLY A 101 -51.12 -5.60 -35.43
CA GLY A 101 -51.00 -5.77 -36.87
C GLY A 101 -50.52 -4.49 -37.61
N ASP A 102 -49.90 -3.54 -36.91
CA ASP A 102 -49.40 -2.30 -37.51
C ASP A 102 -48.02 -2.50 -38.15
N ARG A 103 -48.01 -2.94 -39.39
CA ARG A 103 -46.80 -3.22 -40.16
C ARG A 103 -45.88 -2.00 -40.31
N LYS A 104 -46.40 -0.79 -40.33
CA LYS A 104 -45.56 0.43 -40.42
C LYS A 104 -44.80 0.67 -39.16
N LEU A 105 -45.38 0.45 -38.00
CA LEU A 105 -44.69 0.57 -36.70
C LEU A 105 -43.70 -0.56 -36.49
N VAL A 106 -44.05 -1.78 -36.87
CA VAL A 106 -43.11 -2.93 -36.83
C VAL A 106 -41.83 -2.61 -37.60
N ASP A 107 -41.96 -2.21 -38.88
CA ASP A 107 -40.81 -1.87 -39.70
C ASP A 107 -39.99 -0.67 -39.12
N LEU A 108 -40.68 0.29 -38.48
CA LEU A 108 -40.04 1.43 -37.86
C LEU A 108 -39.17 1.01 -36.67
N PHE A 109 -39.67 0.18 -35.76
CA PHE A 109 -38.94 -0.29 -34.61
C PHE A 109 -37.79 -1.20 -35.02
N GLU A 110 -37.95 -2.12 -35.97
CA GLU A 110 -36.85 -2.93 -36.51
C GLU A 110 -35.70 -2.09 -37.06
N ARG A 111 -35.99 -1.00 -37.77
CA ARG A 111 -34.97 -0.09 -38.27
C ARG A 111 -34.27 0.73 -37.19
N ARG A 112 -34.93 0.98 -36.06
CA ARG A 112 -34.38 1.76 -34.94
C ARG A 112 -33.60 0.94 -33.93
N MET A 113 -33.59 -0.38 -34.02
CA MET A 113 -32.76 -1.24 -33.20
C MET A 113 -31.29 -0.98 -33.42
N LEU A 114 -30.54 -1.00 -32.33
CA LEU A 114 -29.07 -0.84 -32.39
C LEU A 114 -28.45 -1.93 -33.28
N PRO A 115 -27.48 -1.59 -34.13
CA PRO A 115 -26.87 -2.54 -35.07
C PRO A 115 -26.32 -3.79 -34.38
N GLU A 116 -25.71 -3.63 -33.20
CA GLU A 116 -25.12 -4.71 -32.38
C GLU A 116 -26.20 -5.66 -31.82
N PHE A 117 -27.38 -5.15 -31.56
CA PHE A 117 -28.50 -5.90 -31.01
C PHE A 117 -29.30 -6.66 -32.07
N ARG A 118 -29.35 -6.14 -33.29
CA ARG A 118 -30.20 -6.69 -34.38
C ARG A 118 -29.97 -8.17 -34.67
N PRO A 119 -28.73 -8.70 -34.71
CA PRO A 119 -28.52 -10.14 -34.93
C PRO A 119 -29.15 -11.02 -33.83
N ALA A 120 -29.06 -10.57 -32.58
CA ALA A 120 -29.67 -11.28 -31.45
C ALA A 120 -31.20 -11.24 -31.51
N PHE A 121 -31.78 -10.10 -31.90
CA PHE A 121 -33.23 -9.95 -32.11
C PHE A 121 -33.73 -10.85 -33.25
N GLU A 122 -33.07 -10.90 -34.39
CA GLU A 122 -33.40 -11.77 -35.50
C GLU A 122 -33.33 -13.26 -35.13
N ALA A 123 -32.32 -13.65 -34.33
CA ALA A 123 -32.24 -15.02 -33.83
C ALA A 123 -33.39 -15.33 -32.88
N TRP A 124 -33.78 -14.39 -32.02
CA TRP A 124 -34.91 -14.54 -31.11
C TRP A 124 -36.24 -14.61 -31.85
N LYS A 125 -36.48 -13.80 -32.91
CA LYS A 125 -37.67 -13.88 -33.77
C LYS A 125 -37.88 -15.28 -34.38
N LYS A 126 -36.81 -15.98 -34.75
CA LYS A 126 -36.83 -17.32 -35.31
C LYS A 126 -37.27 -18.40 -34.32
N THR A 127 -37.30 -18.14 -33.04
CA THR A 127 -37.75 -19.09 -32.00
C THR A 127 -39.26 -19.11 -31.83
N ASP A 128 -40.02 -18.47 -32.72
CA ASP A 128 -41.49 -18.28 -32.61
C ASP A 128 -41.87 -17.66 -31.25
N SER A 129 -41.13 -16.64 -30.87
CA SER A 129 -41.19 -16.04 -29.55
C SER A 129 -42.54 -15.47 -29.12
N LEU A 130 -43.44 -15.23 -30.06
CA LEU A 130 -44.82 -14.78 -29.77
C LEU A 130 -45.72 -15.92 -29.28
N ASN A 131 -45.50 -17.13 -29.77
CA ASN A 131 -46.36 -18.31 -29.47
C ASN A 131 -45.67 -19.32 -28.55
N ASN A 132 -44.38 -19.15 -28.31
CA ASN A 132 -43.58 -20.04 -27.47
C ASN A 132 -43.54 -19.53 -26.03
N PRO A 133 -44.24 -20.20 -25.06
CA PRO A 133 -44.23 -19.76 -23.66
C PRO A 133 -42.87 -19.89 -22.99
N ASP A 134 -41.96 -20.70 -23.54
CA ASP A 134 -40.57 -20.89 -23.03
C ASP A 134 -39.58 -19.94 -23.67
N ALA A 135 -40.02 -19.02 -24.53
CA ALA A 135 -39.15 -18.01 -25.13
C ALA A 135 -38.55 -17.12 -24.04
N PRO A 136 -37.23 -16.84 -24.07
CA PRO A 136 -36.59 -16.01 -23.08
C PRO A 136 -37.21 -14.62 -22.99
N VAL A 137 -37.44 -14.09 -21.78
CA VAL A 137 -37.94 -12.74 -21.50
C VAL A 137 -36.99 -11.96 -20.60
N GLY A 138 -37.01 -10.64 -20.69
CA GLY A 138 -36.14 -9.78 -19.87
C GLY A 138 -34.67 -9.90 -20.25
N GLN A 139 -33.77 -10.02 -19.27
CA GLN A 139 -32.33 -10.16 -19.51
C GLN A 139 -31.95 -11.44 -20.24
N SER A 140 -32.78 -12.48 -20.16
CA SER A 140 -32.61 -13.74 -20.88
C SER A 140 -33.22 -13.73 -22.28
N LEU A 141 -33.86 -12.63 -22.70
CA LEU A 141 -34.52 -12.49 -23.97
C LEU A 141 -33.60 -12.78 -25.15
N MET A 142 -32.31 -12.49 -25.01
CA MET A 142 -31.33 -12.69 -26.07
C MET A 142 -30.00 -13.16 -25.49
N PRO A 143 -29.87 -14.48 -25.25
CA PRO A 143 -28.67 -15.05 -24.65
C PRO A 143 -27.37 -14.75 -25.43
N GLN A 144 -27.49 -14.48 -26.74
CA GLN A 144 -26.35 -14.15 -27.60
C GLN A 144 -25.88 -12.70 -27.44
N TYR A 145 -26.72 -11.82 -26.88
CA TYR A 145 -26.36 -10.40 -26.68
C TYR A 145 -25.52 -10.23 -25.44
N ARG A 146 -24.22 -9.96 -25.63
CA ARG A 146 -23.27 -9.62 -24.57
C ARG A 146 -22.87 -8.17 -24.70
N SER A 147 -23.32 -7.34 -23.79
CA SER A 147 -23.07 -5.90 -23.84
C SER A 147 -21.70 -5.44 -23.35
N SER A 148 -20.85 -6.27 -22.77
CA SER A 148 -19.42 -5.93 -22.65
C SER A 148 -18.55 -7.08 -22.10
N LYS A 149 -17.55 -7.47 -22.89
CA LYS A 149 -16.39 -8.24 -22.41
C LYS A 149 -15.36 -7.36 -21.70
N THR A 150 -15.46 -6.06 -21.89
CA THR A 150 -14.48 -5.06 -21.42
C THR A 150 -14.60 -4.83 -19.91
N GLU A 151 -15.80 -4.96 -19.36
CA GLU A 151 -16.11 -4.74 -17.95
C GLU A 151 -15.39 -5.77 -17.04
N GLU A 152 -15.54 -7.06 -17.35
CA GLU A 152 -14.93 -8.14 -16.53
C GLU A 152 -13.41 -8.02 -16.50
N ALA A 153 -12.78 -7.76 -17.66
CA ALA A 153 -11.33 -7.57 -17.75
C ALA A 153 -10.83 -6.37 -16.95
N SER A 154 -11.59 -5.25 -16.96
CA SER A 154 -11.23 -4.05 -16.19
C SER A 154 -11.37 -4.25 -14.68
N ILE A 155 -12.37 -5.00 -14.22
CA ILE A 155 -12.57 -5.32 -12.80
C ILE A 155 -11.46 -6.27 -12.31
N GLU A 156 -11.10 -7.27 -13.12
CA GLU A 156 -10.02 -8.19 -12.77
C GLU A 156 -8.67 -7.48 -12.67
N GLU A 157 -8.37 -6.58 -13.61
CA GLU A 157 -7.14 -5.76 -13.55
C GLU A 157 -7.15 -4.82 -12.35
N ALA A 158 -8.28 -4.15 -12.07
CA ALA A 158 -8.41 -3.30 -10.88
C ALA A 158 -8.16 -4.08 -9.58
N THR A 159 -8.60 -5.32 -9.51
CA THR A 159 -8.38 -6.19 -8.35
C THR A 159 -6.90 -6.54 -8.21
N ARG A 160 -6.22 -6.90 -9.31
CA ARG A 160 -4.77 -7.18 -9.30
C ARG A 160 -3.94 -5.97 -8.87
N VAL A 161 -4.28 -4.79 -9.38
CA VAL A 161 -3.60 -3.54 -9.00
C VAL A 161 -3.84 -3.21 -7.52
N PHE A 162 -5.06 -3.39 -7.02
CA PHE A 162 -5.38 -3.20 -5.61
C PHE A 162 -4.61 -4.15 -4.69
N GLU A 163 -4.45 -5.42 -5.08
CA GLU A 163 -3.67 -6.40 -4.31
C GLU A 163 -2.19 -6.00 -4.24
N ARG A 164 -1.61 -5.51 -5.34
CA ARG A 164 -0.24 -4.94 -5.33
C ARG A 164 -0.13 -3.73 -4.39
N GLY A 165 -1.13 -2.85 -4.38
CA GLY A 165 -1.19 -1.74 -3.43
C GLY A 165 -1.26 -2.21 -1.97
N THR A 166 -1.97 -3.30 -1.69
CA THR A 166 -2.02 -3.91 -0.36
C THR A 166 -0.67 -4.49 0.06
N GLN A 167 0.08 -5.10 -0.86
CA GLN A 167 1.44 -5.57 -0.59
C GLN A 167 2.39 -4.39 -0.30
N ALA A 168 2.32 -3.31 -1.08
CA ALA A 168 3.09 -2.09 -0.83
C ALA A 168 2.80 -1.52 0.57
N ARG A 169 1.52 -1.52 0.99
CA ARG A 169 1.12 -1.14 2.34
C ARG A 169 1.76 -2.02 3.41
N GLN A 170 1.77 -3.34 3.23
CA GLN A 170 2.39 -4.26 4.19
C GLN A 170 3.89 -3.96 4.36
N HIS A 171 4.61 -3.68 3.26
CA HIS A 171 6.02 -3.29 3.33
C HIS A 171 6.20 -1.97 4.08
N SER A 172 5.35 -0.96 3.83
CA SER A 172 5.37 0.30 4.58
C SER A 172 5.16 0.06 6.09
N ASP A 173 4.14 -0.72 6.46
CA ASP A 173 3.83 -1.03 7.86
C ASP A 173 4.99 -1.76 8.57
N GLU A 174 5.71 -2.63 7.86
CA GLU A 174 6.88 -3.31 8.39
C GLU A 174 8.03 -2.34 8.65
N TYR A 175 8.32 -1.41 7.73
CA TYR A 175 9.32 -0.36 7.94
C TYR A 175 8.95 0.59 9.09
N VAL A 176 7.67 0.91 9.26
CA VAL A 176 7.17 1.68 10.41
C VAL A 176 7.45 0.94 11.72
N ARG A 177 7.19 -0.36 11.80
CA ARG A 177 7.49 -1.18 12.99
C ARG A 177 8.99 -1.18 13.30
N VAL A 178 9.83 -1.31 12.29
CA VAL A 178 11.29 -1.21 12.42
C VAL A 178 11.69 0.16 12.99
N THR A 179 11.12 1.25 12.44
CA THR A 179 11.38 2.62 12.91
C THR A 179 11.00 2.80 14.38
N VAL A 180 9.84 2.29 14.80
CA VAL A 180 9.39 2.35 16.21
C VAL A 180 10.32 1.56 17.11
N THR A 181 10.77 0.39 16.68
CA THR A 181 11.72 -0.44 17.46
C THR A 181 13.07 0.27 17.61
N LEU A 182 13.60 0.88 16.54
CA LEU A 182 14.84 1.66 16.58
C LEU A 182 14.71 2.89 17.49
N ALA A 183 13.57 3.59 17.45
CA ALA A 183 13.30 4.70 18.35
C ALA A 183 13.29 4.25 19.83
N THR A 184 12.76 3.06 20.11
CA THR A 184 12.82 2.46 21.47
C THR A 184 14.24 2.16 21.89
N VAL A 185 15.09 1.66 20.98
CA VAL A 185 16.53 1.46 21.25
C VAL A 185 17.22 2.78 21.57
N LEU A 186 16.97 3.85 20.78
CA LEU A 186 17.50 5.19 21.05
C LEU A 186 17.09 5.68 22.43
N LEU A 187 15.84 5.51 22.82
CA LEU A 187 15.33 5.91 24.13
C LEU A 187 16.05 5.16 25.27
N LEU A 188 16.18 3.83 25.16
CA LEU A 188 16.86 3.00 26.15
C LEU A 188 18.34 3.41 26.30
N MET A 189 19.04 3.67 25.19
CA MET A 189 20.41 4.15 25.19
C MET A 189 20.53 5.54 25.84
N ALA A 190 19.64 6.48 25.52
CA ALA A 190 19.62 7.80 26.13
C ALA A 190 19.36 7.75 27.64
N ILE A 191 18.47 6.85 28.09
CA ILE A 191 18.20 6.64 29.51
C ILE A 191 19.41 5.99 30.19
N SER A 192 20.10 5.02 29.55
CA SER A 192 21.26 4.34 30.12
C SER A 192 22.37 5.32 30.52
N GLN A 193 22.57 6.37 29.74
CA GLN A 193 23.58 7.41 30.00
C GLN A 193 23.28 8.28 31.24
N ARG A 194 22.04 8.29 31.73
CA ARG A 194 21.65 9.04 32.93
C ARG A 194 21.96 8.30 34.24
N PHE A 195 22.20 6.99 34.19
CA PHE A 195 22.48 6.19 35.38
C PHE A 195 23.93 6.37 35.84
N LYS A 196 24.12 6.72 37.13
CA LYS A 196 25.41 6.82 37.77
C LYS A 196 26.03 5.48 38.15
N THR A 197 25.21 4.44 38.33
CA THR A 197 25.63 3.09 38.70
C THR A 197 26.03 2.30 37.45
N SER A 198 27.29 1.88 37.40
CA SER A 198 27.86 1.13 36.26
C SER A 198 27.05 -0.13 35.89
N GLY A 199 26.53 -0.87 36.89
CA GLY A 199 25.73 -2.07 36.62
C GLY A 199 24.43 -1.81 35.90
N ALA A 200 23.68 -0.75 36.29
CA ALA A 200 22.43 -0.39 35.61
C ALA A 200 22.67 0.15 34.19
N ARG A 201 23.73 0.94 33.99
CA ARG A 201 24.15 1.45 32.68
C ARG A 201 24.47 0.30 31.73
N ILE A 202 25.33 -0.62 32.14
CA ILE A 202 25.73 -1.79 31.34
C ILE A 202 24.53 -2.68 31.06
N GLY A 203 23.68 -2.96 32.04
CA GLY A 203 22.48 -3.79 31.86
C GLY A 203 21.52 -3.22 30.81
N LEU A 204 21.23 -1.90 30.86
CA LEU A 204 20.39 -1.22 29.85
C LEU A 204 21.04 -1.19 28.47
N ALA A 205 22.35 -0.94 28.38
CA ALA A 205 23.07 -0.95 27.11
C ALA A 205 23.06 -2.34 26.47
N VAL A 206 23.21 -3.41 27.23
CA VAL A 206 23.09 -4.80 26.72
C VAL A 206 21.70 -5.09 26.21
N VAL A 207 20.64 -4.71 26.96
CA VAL A 207 19.24 -4.89 26.50
C VAL A 207 19.00 -4.11 25.22
N ALA A 208 19.43 -2.87 25.14
CA ALA A 208 19.29 -2.03 23.94
C ALA A 208 20.00 -2.65 22.72
N THR A 209 21.24 -3.18 22.93
CA THR A 209 22.01 -3.83 21.87
C THR A 209 21.36 -5.13 21.39
N LEU A 210 20.82 -5.94 22.29
CA LEU A 210 20.06 -7.16 21.92
C LEU A 210 18.79 -6.79 21.14
N LEU A 211 18.07 -5.77 21.58
CA LEU A 211 16.88 -5.28 20.88
C LEU A 211 17.21 -4.75 19.48
N LEU A 212 18.42 -4.21 19.27
CA LEU A 212 18.89 -3.67 17.99
C LEU A 212 19.10 -4.78 16.93
N CYS A 213 19.43 -5.99 17.32
CA CYS A 213 19.64 -7.08 16.37
C CYS A 213 18.40 -7.36 15.51
N PHE A 214 17.20 -7.26 16.07
CA PHE A 214 15.95 -7.51 15.36
C PHE A 214 15.70 -6.50 14.22
N PRO A 215 15.69 -5.18 14.44
CA PRO A 215 15.45 -4.22 13.36
C PRO A 215 16.54 -4.22 12.29
N ILE A 216 17.81 -4.45 12.66
CA ILE A 216 18.89 -4.57 11.66
C ILE A 216 18.64 -5.77 10.75
N PHE A 217 18.31 -6.94 11.30
CA PHE A 217 17.99 -8.13 10.51
C PHE A 217 16.80 -7.86 9.58
N ARG A 218 15.75 -7.19 10.07
CA ARG A 218 14.57 -6.84 9.26
C ARG A 218 14.90 -5.88 8.13
N ILE A 219 15.71 -4.84 8.36
CA ILE A 219 16.13 -3.91 7.30
C ILE A 219 16.87 -4.62 6.17
N LEU A 220 17.71 -5.62 6.50
CA LEU A 220 18.47 -6.37 5.52
C LEU A 220 17.63 -7.38 4.72
N THR A 221 16.47 -7.79 5.25
CA THR A 221 15.58 -8.78 4.61
C THR A 221 14.37 -8.18 3.91
N LEU A 222 13.99 -6.94 4.22
CA LEU A 222 12.86 -6.26 3.60
C LEU A 222 13.21 -5.78 2.18
N PRO A 223 12.25 -5.85 1.24
CA PRO A 223 12.44 -5.30 -0.10
C PRO A 223 12.57 -3.77 -0.01
N GLN A 224 13.48 -3.22 -0.79
CA GLN A 224 13.63 -1.77 -0.96
C GLN A 224 12.67 -1.26 -2.03
N ALA A 225 12.12 -0.06 -1.82
CA ALA A 225 11.23 0.61 -2.77
C ALA A 225 11.98 1.22 -3.94
#